data_4b7012ad20ab3411301b023c22f4c06c
#
_entry.id   4b7012ad20ab3411301b023c22f4c06c
#
_cell.length_a   1.000
_cell.length_b   1.000
_cell.length_c   1.000
_cell.angle_alpha   90.00
_cell.angle_beta   90.00
_cell.angle_gamma   90.00
#
_symmetry.space_group_name_H-M   'P 1'
#
loop_
_entity.id
_entity.type
_entity.pdbx_description
1 polymer ?
#
loop_
_entity_poly.entity_id
_entity_poly.type
_entity_poly.pdbx_seq_one_letter_code
_entity_poly.pdbx_strand_id
1 'polypeptide(L)'
;MLPECLFNECLDIMLPHIITVFNQSLSSGVFPSEFKQSLVIPLLKKPSLDSNVLKNYRPVSNLSFISKVLERIIFNQLISHISNNELIEKFQSAYKAGHSTETALLRVTNDLLCSIDKGNISMLTLLDLSAAFDTIDHSILLERLSFTFGIKDKALSLIKSYLQERNQKVKINNLYSNELPVSFGVPQGSVLGPLLFTMYIYPLKSVIDKDIFSYHMYADDTQLYSCYKNSNINTAYSQISSCTSDVNQWMTTNKLKMNGDKTEIMICGSIPKLRNIQIESINIDNDPIDISDNVRNLGFFLDKHLNMNVHVSNLRKSCYFELRKISHVRPFIDEKCAIQLVVSYVLSKLDYCNCLFFNMSCDNFNKLQLVQNHAARIVKRASKRDSAKSILFELHWLPIKYRVSFKIALIVFKCLHTDNFPSYIKDLISIYTPSRTLRSSDSFLLKKTCDEITYFWRQVF
;
A
#
# COMPACT_ATOMS: atom_id res chain seq x y z
N MET A 1 -5.51 27.64 15.67
CA MET A 1 -5.89 27.50 14.25
C MET A 1 -7.20 28.22 14.03
N LEU A 2 -7.32 28.98 12.95
CA LEU A 2 -8.59 29.55 12.54
C LEU A 2 -9.55 28.44 12.14
N PRO A 3 -10.82 28.46 12.56
CA PRO A 3 -11.84 27.53 12.06
C PRO A 3 -11.96 27.60 10.53
N GLU A 4 -12.24 26.48 9.88
CA GLU A 4 -12.31 26.37 8.42
C GLU A 4 -13.33 27.35 7.80
N CYS A 5 -14.48 27.53 8.46
CA CYS A 5 -15.50 28.48 8.03
C CYS A 5 -14.96 29.94 8.01
N LEU A 6 -14.26 30.36 9.06
CA LEU A 6 -13.70 31.70 9.16
C LEU A 6 -12.55 31.90 8.15
N PHE A 7 -11.74 30.87 7.91
CA PHE A 7 -10.70 30.92 6.89
C PHE A 7 -11.29 31.11 5.49
N ASN A 8 -12.38 30.40 5.15
CA ASN A 8 -13.04 30.55 3.86
C ASN A 8 -13.66 31.92 3.65
N GLU A 9 -14.26 32.54 4.70
CA GLU A 9 -14.82 33.88 4.64
C GLU A 9 -13.76 34.98 4.48
N CYS A 10 -12.55 34.75 5.04
CA CYS A 10 -11.45 35.69 4.94
C CYS A 10 -10.49 35.45 3.78
N LEU A 11 -10.76 34.42 2.94
CA LEU A 11 -9.83 33.93 1.93
C LEU A 11 -9.39 35.02 0.94
N ASP A 12 -10.33 35.83 0.45
CA ASP A 12 -10.04 36.89 -0.55
C ASP A 12 -9.08 37.93 -0.02
N ILE A 13 -9.17 38.25 1.29
CA ILE A 13 -8.28 39.21 1.96
C ILE A 13 -6.90 38.57 2.23
N MET A 14 -6.88 37.30 2.65
CA MET A 14 -5.65 36.59 3.03
C MET A 14 -4.84 36.13 1.83
N LEU A 15 -5.48 35.78 0.72
CA LEU A 15 -4.86 35.12 -0.43
C LEU A 15 -3.68 35.91 -1.04
N PRO A 16 -3.76 37.27 -1.25
CA PRO A 16 -2.63 38.01 -1.78
C PRO A 16 -1.39 37.96 -0.86
N HIS A 17 -1.61 38.00 0.47
CA HIS A 17 -0.51 37.89 1.45
C HIS A 17 0.11 36.51 1.47
N ILE A 18 -0.73 35.45 1.42
CA ILE A 18 -0.27 34.07 1.35
C ILE A 18 0.57 33.85 0.09
N ILE A 19 0.09 34.31 -1.08
CA ILE A 19 0.81 34.23 -2.36
C ILE A 19 2.15 34.96 -2.25
N THR A 20 2.21 36.11 -1.64
CA THR A 20 3.46 36.87 -1.47
C THR A 20 4.47 36.06 -0.65
N VAL A 21 4.06 35.50 0.50
CA VAL A 21 4.92 34.69 1.36
C VAL A 21 5.41 33.41 0.62
N PHE A 22 4.53 32.76 -0.13
CA PHE A 22 4.88 31.57 -0.89
C PHE A 22 5.87 31.88 -2.01
N ASN A 23 5.63 32.93 -2.79
CA ASN A 23 6.54 33.34 -3.87
C ASN A 23 7.91 33.76 -3.31
N GLN A 24 7.94 34.47 -2.18
CA GLN A 24 9.18 34.81 -1.49
C GLN A 24 9.92 33.56 -1.02
N SER A 25 9.22 32.60 -0.43
CA SER A 25 9.80 31.29 0.00
C SER A 25 10.42 30.54 -1.18
N LEU A 26 9.68 30.41 -2.29
CA LEU A 26 10.15 29.71 -3.49
C LEU A 26 11.34 30.43 -4.16
N SER A 27 11.31 31.78 -4.23
CA SER A 27 12.36 32.58 -4.87
C SER A 27 13.63 32.68 -4.03
N SER A 28 13.52 32.72 -2.70
CA SER A 28 14.67 32.79 -1.78
C SER A 28 15.27 31.41 -1.46
N GLY A 29 14.50 30.33 -1.62
CA GLY A 29 14.91 28.98 -1.18
C GLY A 29 14.85 28.81 0.34
N VAL A 30 14.03 29.60 1.05
CA VAL A 30 13.89 29.56 2.50
C VAL A 30 12.45 29.19 2.88
N PHE A 31 12.27 28.14 3.68
CA PHE A 31 10.97 27.73 4.21
C PHE A 31 10.67 28.55 5.48
N PRO A 32 9.46 29.19 5.60
CA PRO A 32 9.14 30.04 6.73
C PRO A 32 9.26 29.36 8.09
N SER A 33 9.89 30.01 9.05
CA SER A 33 10.14 29.48 10.42
C SER A 33 8.86 29.13 11.15
N GLU A 34 7.82 29.95 10.99
CA GLU A 34 6.51 29.76 11.62
C GLU A 34 5.80 28.48 11.14
N PHE A 35 6.17 27.97 9.96
CA PHE A 35 5.61 26.74 9.39
C PHE A 35 6.36 25.48 9.81
N LYS A 36 7.50 25.62 10.51
CA LYS A 36 8.35 24.50 10.94
C LYS A 36 7.92 23.89 12.27
N GLN A 37 7.04 24.54 13.02
CA GLN A 37 6.55 24.02 14.29
C GLN A 37 5.54 22.89 14.08
N SER A 38 5.69 21.80 14.84
CA SER A 38 4.77 20.66 14.80
C SER A 38 4.20 20.34 16.18
N LEU A 39 2.91 20.01 16.19
CA LEU A 39 2.23 19.51 17.37
C LEU A 39 2.03 18.00 17.21
N VAL A 40 2.81 17.22 17.95
CA VAL A 40 2.74 15.75 17.89
C VAL A 40 1.61 15.26 18.78
N ILE A 41 0.69 14.50 18.18
CA ILE A 41 -0.39 13.80 18.89
C ILE A 41 -0.10 12.31 18.80
N PRO A 42 0.20 11.63 19.92
CA PRO A 42 0.42 10.20 19.92
C PRO A 42 -0.90 9.45 19.68
N LEU A 43 -0.97 8.66 18.61
CA LEU A 43 -2.13 7.83 18.28
C LEU A 43 -1.79 6.36 18.53
N LEU A 44 -2.61 5.67 19.33
CA LEU A 44 -2.46 4.24 19.55
C LEU A 44 -2.63 3.47 18.23
N LYS A 45 -1.65 2.63 17.86
CA LYS A 45 -1.63 1.88 16.59
C LYS A 45 -2.85 0.97 16.41
N LYS A 46 -3.33 0.38 17.51
CA LYS A 46 -4.57 -0.44 17.57
C LYS A 46 -5.24 -0.25 18.93
N PRO A 47 -6.57 -0.19 19.00
CA PRO A 47 -7.29 0.00 20.28
C PRO A 47 -7.05 -1.11 21.31
N SER A 48 -6.60 -2.29 20.87
CA SER A 48 -6.33 -3.45 21.74
C SER A 48 -4.92 -3.47 22.35
N LEU A 49 -4.05 -2.52 21.97
CA LEU A 49 -2.69 -2.45 22.49
C LEU A 49 -2.66 -1.74 23.85
N ASP A 50 -1.68 -2.11 24.69
CA ASP A 50 -1.47 -1.47 25.99
C ASP A 50 -1.08 0.01 25.80
N SER A 51 -1.90 0.89 26.38
CA SER A 51 -1.70 2.34 26.34
C SER A 51 -0.54 2.84 27.19
N ASN A 52 0.03 2.02 28.05
CA ASN A 52 1.18 2.39 28.89
C ASN A 52 2.53 2.19 28.16
N VAL A 53 2.52 1.51 27.02
CA VAL A 53 3.72 1.19 26.25
C VAL A 53 3.89 2.17 25.11
N LEU A 54 4.91 3.05 25.20
CA LEU A 54 5.16 4.12 24.20
C LEU A 54 5.33 3.61 22.78
N LYS A 55 5.98 2.46 22.56
CA LYS A 55 6.16 1.85 21.22
C LYS A 55 4.86 1.50 20.52
N ASN A 56 3.73 1.46 21.24
CA ASN A 56 2.41 1.19 20.70
C ASN A 56 1.77 2.42 20.03
N TYR A 57 2.40 3.59 20.13
CA TYR A 57 1.90 4.83 19.55
C TYR A 57 2.59 5.18 18.25
N ARG A 58 1.86 5.90 17.39
CA ARG A 58 2.41 6.62 16.23
C ARG A 58 2.46 8.11 16.56
N PRO A 59 3.60 8.79 16.40
CA PRO A 59 3.70 10.24 16.61
C PRO A 59 3.16 10.96 15.36
N VAL A 60 1.89 11.36 15.38
CA VAL A 60 1.31 12.10 14.26
C VAL A 60 1.57 13.59 14.44
N SER A 61 2.32 14.17 13.53
CA SER A 61 2.65 15.60 13.51
C SER A 61 1.52 16.41 12.87
N ASN A 62 0.88 17.25 13.68
CA ASN A 62 -0.12 18.20 13.19
C ASN A 62 0.58 19.51 12.81
N LEU A 63 0.69 19.76 11.51
CA LEU A 63 1.26 20.97 10.92
C LEU A 63 0.16 21.97 10.60
N SER A 64 0.50 23.25 10.50
CA SER A 64 -0.45 24.29 10.13
C SER A 64 -1.01 24.05 8.71
N PHE A 65 -2.25 24.44 8.48
CA PHE A 65 -2.90 24.29 7.16
C PHE A 65 -2.10 25.01 6.06
N ILE A 66 -1.66 26.23 6.33
CA ILE A 66 -0.90 27.06 5.37
C ILE A 66 0.44 26.40 5.03
N SER A 67 1.14 25.80 6.03
CA SER A 67 2.35 24.99 5.79
C SER A 67 2.07 23.86 4.80
N LYS A 68 0.98 23.12 5.00
CA LYS A 68 0.60 22.01 4.10
C LYS A 68 0.27 22.47 2.68
N VAL A 69 -0.28 23.69 2.51
CA VAL A 69 -0.53 24.27 1.18
C VAL A 69 0.80 24.57 0.48
N LEU A 70 1.75 25.21 1.16
CA LEU A 70 3.10 25.43 0.59
C LEU A 70 3.81 24.12 0.26
N GLU A 71 3.75 23.16 1.18
CA GLU A 71 4.29 21.80 0.91
C GLU A 71 3.64 21.17 -0.32
N ARG A 72 2.33 21.36 -0.56
CA ARG A 72 1.62 20.85 -1.74
C ARG A 72 2.13 21.48 -3.04
N ILE A 73 2.44 22.76 -3.02
CA ILE A 73 3.03 23.46 -4.18
C ILE A 73 4.41 22.87 -4.49
N ILE A 74 5.26 22.74 -3.47
CA ILE A 74 6.59 22.13 -3.61
C ILE A 74 6.48 20.68 -4.09
N PHE A 75 5.57 19.89 -3.50
CA PHE A 75 5.29 18.52 -3.91
C PHE A 75 4.95 18.40 -5.40
N ASN A 76 4.06 19.26 -5.90
CA ASN A 76 3.63 19.24 -7.29
C ASN A 76 4.81 19.55 -8.25
N GLN A 77 5.69 20.49 -7.89
CA GLN A 77 6.88 20.80 -8.67
C GLN A 77 7.88 19.64 -8.67
N LEU A 78 8.12 19.03 -7.49
CA LEU A 78 9.03 17.88 -7.36
C LEU A 78 8.51 16.67 -8.15
N ILE A 79 7.22 16.34 -8.02
CA ILE A 79 6.63 15.18 -8.72
C ILE A 79 6.67 15.38 -10.25
N SER A 80 6.44 16.61 -10.72
CA SER A 80 6.57 16.94 -12.14
C SER A 80 8.01 16.74 -12.63
N HIS A 81 8.99 17.23 -11.88
CA HIS A 81 10.42 17.07 -12.21
C HIS A 81 10.81 15.58 -12.25
N ILE A 82 10.44 14.80 -11.23
CA ILE A 82 10.75 13.37 -11.14
C ILE A 82 10.10 12.58 -12.27
N SER A 83 8.83 12.92 -12.59
CA SER A 83 8.09 12.23 -13.67
C SER A 83 8.67 12.53 -15.05
N ASN A 84 8.98 13.80 -15.32
CA ASN A 84 9.51 14.23 -16.64
C ASN A 84 10.92 13.68 -16.90
N ASN A 85 11.68 13.33 -15.86
CA ASN A 85 13.03 12.78 -15.98
C ASN A 85 13.08 11.26 -15.74
N GLU A 86 11.93 10.57 -15.68
CA GLU A 86 11.81 9.11 -15.49
C GLU A 86 12.52 8.59 -14.22
N LEU A 87 12.61 9.43 -13.18
CA LEU A 87 13.27 9.12 -11.90
C LEU A 87 12.36 8.40 -10.90
N ILE A 88 11.18 7.97 -11.33
CA ILE A 88 10.22 7.27 -10.49
C ILE A 88 10.58 5.78 -10.46
N GLU A 89 10.71 5.21 -9.24
CA GLU A 89 10.87 3.76 -9.11
C GLU A 89 9.60 3.04 -9.59
N LYS A 90 9.76 2.13 -10.57
CA LYS A 90 8.67 1.40 -11.21
C LYS A 90 7.85 0.58 -10.21
N PHE A 91 8.53 -0.12 -9.29
CA PHE A 91 7.94 -1.04 -8.33
C PHE A 91 7.68 -0.42 -6.95
N GLN A 92 7.71 0.91 -6.81
CA GLN A 92 7.19 1.61 -5.64
C GLN A 92 5.77 2.09 -5.92
N SER A 93 4.80 1.63 -5.13
CA SER A 93 3.37 1.93 -5.34
C SER A 93 2.78 2.93 -4.36
N ALA A 94 3.42 3.20 -3.24
CA ALA A 94 2.89 4.16 -2.29
C ALA A 94 3.01 5.60 -2.79
N TYR A 95 2.04 6.41 -2.42
CA TYR A 95 2.00 7.87 -2.67
C TYR A 95 2.05 8.29 -4.15
N LYS A 96 1.69 7.39 -5.05
CA LYS A 96 1.63 7.63 -6.50
C LYS A 96 0.19 7.61 -7.01
N ALA A 97 -0.14 8.54 -7.90
CA ALA A 97 -1.43 8.54 -8.58
C ALA A 97 -1.61 7.26 -9.41
N GLY A 98 -2.83 6.71 -9.41
CA GLY A 98 -3.16 5.48 -10.13
C GLY A 98 -2.66 4.18 -9.49
N HIS A 99 -1.76 4.26 -8.50
CA HIS A 99 -1.22 3.11 -7.76
C HIS A 99 -2.03 2.86 -6.47
N SER A 100 -2.04 1.62 -5.99
CA SER A 100 -2.76 1.22 -4.77
C SER A 100 -2.17 -0.06 -4.17
N THR A 101 -2.57 -0.38 -2.94
CA THR A 101 -2.28 -1.70 -2.35
C THR A 101 -2.79 -2.84 -3.22
N GLU A 102 -3.94 -2.65 -3.89
CA GLU A 102 -4.54 -3.63 -4.78
C GLU A 102 -3.66 -3.90 -6.00
N THR A 103 -3.12 -2.86 -6.66
CA THR A 103 -2.24 -3.04 -7.83
C THR A 103 -0.90 -3.66 -7.44
N ALA A 104 -0.34 -3.29 -6.28
CA ALA A 104 0.88 -3.90 -5.75
C ALA A 104 0.70 -5.39 -5.46
N LEU A 105 -0.34 -5.74 -4.70
CA LEU A 105 -0.66 -7.14 -4.36
C LEU A 105 -1.01 -7.95 -5.61
N LEU A 106 -1.72 -7.37 -6.58
CA LEU A 106 -2.04 -8.02 -7.84
C LEU A 106 -0.77 -8.43 -8.58
N ARG A 107 0.23 -7.55 -8.68
CA ARG A 107 1.51 -7.87 -9.31
C ARG A 107 2.21 -9.02 -8.60
N VAL A 108 2.43 -8.92 -7.30
CA VAL A 108 3.15 -9.94 -6.52
C VAL A 108 2.41 -11.28 -6.55
N THR A 109 1.10 -11.28 -6.31
CA THR A 109 0.30 -12.51 -6.30
C THR A 109 0.26 -13.17 -7.67
N ASN A 110 0.18 -12.39 -8.75
CA ASN A 110 0.23 -12.91 -10.12
C ASN A 110 1.56 -13.63 -10.39
N ASP A 111 2.67 -13.01 -10.05
CA ASP A 111 4.00 -13.61 -10.28
C ASP A 111 4.17 -14.92 -9.50
N LEU A 112 3.70 -14.97 -8.23
CA LEU A 112 3.71 -16.16 -7.41
C LEU A 112 2.81 -17.27 -8.00
N LEU A 113 1.61 -16.94 -8.47
CA LEU A 113 0.70 -17.90 -9.11
C LEU A 113 1.28 -18.47 -10.40
N CYS A 114 1.88 -17.61 -11.26
CA CYS A 114 2.55 -18.04 -12.46
C CYS A 114 3.72 -19.01 -12.19
N SER A 115 4.43 -18.79 -11.08
CA SER A 115 5.48 -19.69 -10.62
C SER A 115 4.91 -21.07 -10.24
N ILE A 116 3.81 -21.10 -9.49
CA ILE A 116 3.12 -22.34 -9.09
C ILE A 116 2.63 -23.12 -10.32
N ASP A 117 2.06 -22.42 -11.31
CA ASP A 117 1.58 -23.03 -12.55
C ASP A 117 2.71 -23.67 -13.38
N LYS A 118 3.90 -23.07 -13.36
CA LYS A 118 5.12 -23.64 -13.96
C LYS A 118 5.70 -24.81 -13.15
N GLY A 119 5.05 -25.19 -12.05
CA GLY A 119 5.50 -26.28 -11.17
C GLY A 119 6.71 -25.90 -10.30
N ASN A 120 6.98 -24.60 -10.14
CA ASN A 120 8.03 -24.07 -9.29
C ASN A 120 7.53 -23.84 -7.85
N ILE A 121 8.47 -23.53 -6.97
CA ILE A 121 8.23 -22.97 -5.65
C ILE A 121 8.69 -21.51 -5.64
N SER A 122 8.11 -20.69 -4.78
CA SER A 122 8.53 -19.32 -4.59
C SER A 122 8.78 -19.04 -3.12
N MET A 123 9.78 -18.23 -2.83
CA MET A 123 10.01 -17.67 -1.50
C MET A 123 9.58 -16.21 -1.52
N LEU A 124 8.71 -15.83 -0.58
CA LEU A 124 8.26 -14.46 -0.36
C LEU A 124 8.76 -14.00 0.99
N THR A 125 9.50 -12.91 1.02
CA THR A 125 9.99 -12.23 2.23
C THR A 125 9.37 -10.84 2.32
N LEU A 126 8.72 -10.56 3.44
CA LEU A 126 8.15 -9.25 3.77
C LEU A 126 9.07 -8.57 4.77
N LEU A 127 9.66 -7.45 4.38
CA LEU A 127 10.56 -6.65 5.20
C LEU A 127 9.83 -5.41 5.71
N ASP A 128 9.82 -5.21 7.04
CA ASP A 128 9.23 -4.04 7.72
C ASP A 128 10.35 -3.17 8.28
N LEU A 129 10.17 -1.86 8.26
CA LEU A 129 11.10 -0.91 8.85
C LEU A 129 10.60 -0.39 10.21
N SER A 130 11.52 -0.19 11.13
CA SER A 130 11.23 0.46 12.40
C SER A 130 11.34 1.97 12.26
N ALA A 131 10.24 2.70 12.55
CA ALA A 131 10.22 4.17 12.63
C ALA A 131 10.77 4.88 11.36
N ALA A 132 10.48 4.34 10.19
CA ALA A 132 11.07 4.72 8.91
C ALA A 132 11.08 6.24 8.61
N PHE A 133 9.98 6.94 8.94
CA PHE A 133 9.87 8.38 8.74
C PHE A 133 10.68 9.19 9.77
N ASP A 134 10.89 8.65 10.96
CA ASP A 134 11.51 9.37 12.08
C ASP A 134 13.04 9.25 12.08
N THR A 135 13.60 8.34 11.24
CA THR A 135 15.03 8.02 11.23
C THR A 135 15.78 8.52 9.98
N ILE A 136 15.09 9.22 9.06
CA ILE A 136 15.68 9.77 7.85
C ILE A 136 16.83 10.72 8.23
N ASP A 137 18.04 10.44 7.75
CA ASP A 137 19.19 11.33 7.88
C ASP A 137 19.11 12.45 6.84
N HIS A 138 19.09 13.70 7.30
CA HIS A 138 18.93 14.87 6.43
C HIS A 138 20.11 15.05 5.47
N SER A 139 21.33 14.69 5.88
CA SER A 139 22.53 14.84 5.05
C SER A 139 22.49 13.86 3.88
N ILE A 140 22.19 12.59 4.17
CA ILE A 140 22.03 11.53 3.15
C ILE A 140 20.86 11.88 2.21
N LEU A 141 19.75 12.38 2.73
CA LEU A 141 18.60 12.79 1.90
C LEU A 141 19.01 13.92 0.94
N LEU A 142 19.63 14.99 1.44
CA LEU A 142 20.02 16.13 0.62
C LEU A 142 21.06 15.76 -0.45
N GLU A 143 22.00 14.88 -0.12
CA GLU A 143 22.95 14.34 -1.08
C GLU A 143 22.23 13.58 -2.21
N ARG A 144 21.27 12.70 -1.89
CA ARG A 144 20.46 11.99 -2.90
C ARG A 144 19.63 12.92 -3.75
N LEU A 145 18.98 13.90 -3.15
CA LEU A 145 18.20 14.90 -3.89
C LEU A 145 19.06 15.61 -4.93
N SER A 146 20.31 15.93 -4.57
CA SER A 146 21.27 16.60 -5.46
C SER A 146 21.80 15.66 -6.55
N PHE A 147 22.38 14.51 -6.17
CA PHE A 147 23.09 13.64 -7.11
C PHE A 147 22.16 12.71 -7.90
N THR A 148 21.18 12.11 -7.24
CA THR A 148 20.31 11.12 -7.90
C THR A 148 19.15 11.79 -8.63
N PHE A 149 18.54 12.82 -8.01
CA PHE A 149 17.37 13.48 -8.55
C PHE A 149 17.65 14.80 -9.27
N GLY A 150 18.91 15.28 -9.26
CA GLY A 150 19.31 16.50 -9.95
C GLY A 150 18.69 17.78 -9.36
N ILE A 151 18.21 17.75 -8.11
CA ILE A 151 17.63 18.91 -7.44
C ILE A 151 18.78 19.75 -6.89
N LYS A 152 18.92 20.99 -7.38
CA LYS A 152 20.04 21.87 -7.07
C LYS A 152 19.59 23.27 -6.66
N ASP A 153 20.53 24.12 -6.33
CA ASP A 153 20.37 25.54 -6.09
C ASP A 153 19.24 25.88 -5.09
N LYS A 154 18.36 26.77 -5.47
CA LYS A 154 17.24 27.24 -4.62
C LYS A 154 16.27 26.14 -4.24
N ALA A 155 16.00 25.16 -5.12
CA ALA A 155 15.13 24.06 -4.82
C ALA A 155 15.71 23.15 -3.72
N LEU A 156 17.01 22.84 -3.79
CA LEU A 156 17.71 22.07 -2.74
C LEU A 156 17.77 22.90 -1.44
N SER A 157 18.08 24.19 -1.53
CA SER A 157 18.12 25.10 -0.36
C SER A 157 16.77 25.15 0.35
N LEU A 158 15.66 25.20 -0.41
CA LEU A 158 14.31 25.19 0.13
C LEU A 158 13.99 23.90 0.90
N ILE A 159 14.36 22.73 0.35
CA ILE A 159 14.18 21.47 1.04
C ILE A 159 15.10 21.37 2.27
N LYS A 160 16.34 21.83 2.17
CA LYS A 160 17.25 21.91 3.31
C LYS A 160 16.63 22.79 4.42
N SER A 161 16.15 23.98 4.07
CA SER A 161 15.47 24.87 5.02
C SER A 161 14.20 24.24 5.60
N TYR A 162 13.43 23.50 4.81
CA TYR A 162 12.25 22.75 5.28
C TYR A 162 12.58 21.71 6.36
N LEU A 163 13.72 21.01 6.22
CA LEU A 163 14.15 19.95 7.14
C LEU A 163 14.79 20.50 8.41
N GLN A 164 15.56 21.57 8.31
CA GLN A 164 16.33 22.14 9.40
C GLN A 164 15.55 23.07 10.33
N GLU A 165 16.03 23.23 11.57
CA GLU A 165 15.45 24.15 12.57
C GLU A 165 13.97 23.88 12.86
N ARG A 166 13.57 22.63 12.81
CA ARG A 166 12.21 22.22 13.15
C ARG A 166 12.11 21.96 14.65
N ASN A 167 10.97 22.33 15.21
CA ASN A 167 10.65 22.08 16.60
C ASN A 167 9.33 21.33 16.72
N GLN A 168 9.22 20.55 17.79
CA GLN A 168 8.00 19.79 18.10
C GLN A 168 7.63 19.89 19.57
N LYS A 169 6.33 19.87 19.82
CA LYS A 169 5.72 19.70 21.15
C LYS A 169 4.79 18.51 21.12
N VAL A 170 4.79 17.71 22.17
CA VAL A 170 3.83 16.61 22.32
C VAL A 170 2.60 17.11 23.07
N LYS A 171 1.42 16.80 22.56
CA LYS A 171 0.14 17.10 23.20
C LYS A 171 -0.54 15.81 23.64
N ILE A 172 -0.83 15.71 24.93
CA ILE A 172 -1.64 14.62 25.50
C ILE A 172 -2.80 15.29 26.28
N ASN A 173 -4.02 15.08 25.83
CA ASN A 173 -5.21 15.78 26.32
C ASN A 173 -5.02 17.32 26.22
N ASN A 174 -4.98 18.03 27.36
CA ASN A 174 -4.77 19.48 27.44
C ASN A 174 -3.36 19.87 27.90
N LEU A 175 -2.46 18.91 28.05
CA LEU A 175 -1.08 19.13 28.47
C LEU A 175 -0.14 19.16 27.27
N TYR A 176 0.89 20.02 27.36
CA TYR A 176 1.92 20.16 26.35
C TYR A 176 3.30 19.90 26.96
N SER A 177 4.15 19.21 26.25
CA SER A 177 5.56 19.10 26.60
C SER A 177 6.31 20.41 26.34
N ASN A 178 7.55 20.48 26.83
CA ASN A 178 8.50 21.47 26.35
C ASN A 178 8.74 21.29 24.85
N GLU A 179 9.18 22.36 24.19
CA GLU A 179 9.59 22.33 22.80
C GLU A 179 10.95 21.67 22.68
N LEU A 180 11.07 20.75 21.73
CA LEU A 180 12.30 20.01 21.44
C LEU A 180 12.64 20.13 19.95
N PRO A 181 13.92 20.31 19.61
CA PRO A 181 14.37 20.35 18.24
C PRO A 181 14.23 18.96 17.58
N VAL A 182 13.99 18.92 16.27
CA VAL A 182 13.92 17.72 15.44
C VAL A 182 15.11 17.71 14.51
N SER A 183 16.09 16.88 14.80
CA SER A 183 17.36 16.79 14.04
C SER A 183 17.34 15.72 12.94
N PHE A 184 16.38 14.81 12.96
CA PHE A 184 16.25 13.68 12.05
C PHE A 184 14.78 13.49 11.65
N GLY A 185 14.59 12.74 10.56
CA GLY A 185 13.25 12.36 10.12
C GLY A 185 12.52 13.45 9.37
N VAL A 186 11.32 13.09 8.94
CA VAL A 186 10.33 13.99 8.33
C VAL A 186 9.02 13.90 9.10
N PRO A 187 8.26 15.01 9.25
CA PRO A 187 7.06 14.99 10.07
C PRO A 187 6.02 13.99 9.55
N GLN A 188 5.60 13.03 10.37
CA GLN A 188 4.52 12.11 10.05
C GLN A 188 3.18 12.87 10.00
N GLY A 189 2.67 13.13 8.80
CA GLY A 189 1.48 13.94 8.56
C GLY A 189 1.75 15.19 7.74
N SER A 190 2.99 15.40 7.30
CA SER A 190 3.36 16.38 6.26
C SER A 190 2.98 15.90 4.86
N VAL A 191 2.92 16.82 3.92
CA VAL A 191 2.66 16.50 2.50
C VAL A 191 3.94 16.03 1.80
N LEU A 192 5.09 16.59 2.16
CA LEU A 192 6.39 16.25 1.57
C LEU A 192 7.00 14.97 2.14
N GLY A 193 6.74 14.64 3.40
CA GLY A 193 7.33 13.49 4.08
C GLY A 193 7.28 12.18 3.28
N PRO A 194 6.11 11.75 2.79
CA PRO A 194 5.99 10.54 1.98
C PRO A 194 6.86 10.54 0.72
N LEU A 195 6.91 11.64 -0.02
CA LEU A 195 7.72 11.77 -1.21
C LEU A 195 9.22 11.72 -0.87
N LEU A 196 9.64 12.49 0.13
CA LEU A 196 11.04 12.52 0.59
C LEU A 196 11.50 11.15 1.08
N PHE A 197 10.63 10.39 1.76
CA PHE A 197 10.93 9.02 2.15
C PHE A 197 11.12 8.10 0.93
N THR A 198 10.24 8.16 -0.07
CA THR A 198 10.40 7.34 -1.28
C THR A 198 11.67 7.69 -2.06
N MET A 199 12.06 8.96 -2.07
CA MET A 199 13.33 9.40 -2.65
C MET A 199 14.54 8.93 -1.81
N TYR A 200 14.37 8.87 -0.48
CA TYR A 200 15.40 8.37 0.42
C TYR A 200 15.69 6.88 0.21
N ILE A 201 14.69 6.04 0.02
CA ILE A 201 14.89 4.61 -0.19
C ILE A 201 15.14 4.22 -1.65
N TYR A 202 15.10 5.17 -2.59
CA TYR A 202 15.23 4.90 -4.03
C TYR A 202 16.43 4.03 -4.42
N PRO A 203 17.67 4.19 -3.86
CA PRO A 203 18.80 3.36 -4.21
C PRO A 203 18.71 1.90 -3.75
N LEU A 204 17.78 1.56 -2.85
CA LEU A 204 17.58 0.17 -2.37
C LEU A 204 17.39 -0.81 -3.54
N LYS A 205 16.76 -0.35 -4.61
CA LYS A 205 16.55 -1.15 -5.83
C LYS A 205 17.83 -1.71 -6.46
N SER A 206 18.95 -1.03 -6.28
CA SER A 206 20.24 -1.46 -6.84
C SER A 206 20.96 -2.47 -5.96
N VAL A 207 20.54 -2.62 -4.70
CA VAL A 207 21.06 -3.64 -3.78
C VAL A 207 20.41 -4.99 -4.05
N ILE A 208 19.15 -4.98 -4.52
CA ILE A 208 18.41 -6.20 -4.82
C ILE A 208 18.89 -6.74 -6.18
N ASP A 209 19.41 -7.96 -6.20
CA ASP A 209 19.80 -8.63 -7.44
C ASP A 209 18.57 -8.95 -8.28
N LYS A 210 18.37 -8.17 -9.34
CA LYS A 210 17.18 -8.25 -10.19
C LYS A 210 17.12 -9.50 -11.08
N ASP A 211 18.24 -10.17 -11.28
CA ASP A 211 18.30 -11.40 -12.07
C ASP A 211 17.76 -12.59 -11.27
N ILE A 212 17.86 -12.51 -9.95
CA ILE A 212 17.41 -13.57 -9.02
C ILE A 212 16.08 -13.20 -8.36
N PHE A 213 15.94 -11.91 -7.96
CA PHE A 213 14.80 -11.44 -7.16
C PHE A 213 13.91 -10.46 -7.92
N SER A 214 12.63 -10.68 -7.77
CA SER A 214 11.62 -9.66 -8.01
C SER A 214 11.29 -8.96 -6.68
N TYR A 215 10.94 -7.69 -6.75
CA TYR A 215 10.55 -6.94 -5.56
C TYR A 215 9.37 -6.02 -5.84
N HIS A 216 8.68 -5.64 -4.78
CA HIS A 216 7.67 -4.60 -4.81
C HIS A 216 7.72 -3.82 -3.50
N MET A 217 7.70 -2.49 -3.57
CA MET A 217 7.72 -1.62 -2.41
C MET A 217 6.38 -0.88 -2.26
N TYR A 218 5.93 -0.74 -1.03
CA TYR A 218 4.78 0.10 -0.68
C TYR A 218 5.12 0.94 0.55
N ALA A 219 5.59 2.15 0.34
CA ALA A 219 6.23 3.00 1.35
C ALA A 219 7.43 2.27 1.99
N ASP A 220 7.38 2.00 3.27
CA ASP A 220 8.37 1.27 4.06
C ASP A 220 8.27 -0.26 3.94
N ASP A 221 7.12 -0.79 3.53
CA ASP A 221 6.94 -2.23 3.32
C ASP A 221 7.65 -2.66 2.02
N THR A 222 8.65 -3.53 2.14
CA THR A 222 9.39 -4.11 1.00
C THR A 222 9.10 -5.60 0.89
N GLN A 223 8.65 -6.02 -0.29
CA GLN A 223 8.33 -7.41 -0.64
C GLN A 223 9.41 -7.91 -1.58
N LEU A 224 10.16 -8.92 -1.17
CA LEU A 224 11.15 -9.64 -1.99
C LEU A 224 10.60 -11.01 -2.32
N TYR A 225 10.69 -11.44 -3.56
CA TYR A 225 10.30 -12.79 -3.94
C TYR A 225 11.11 -13.32 -5.11
N SER A 226 11.28 -14.63 -5.13
CA SER A 226 12.01 -15.34 -6.17
C SER A 226 11.40 -16.72 -6.40
N CYS A 227 11.59 -17.26 -7.61
CA CYS A 227 10.98 -18.46 -8.08
C CYS A 227 12.06 -19.51 -8.40
N TYR A 228 11.92 -20.73 -7.87
CA TYR A 228 12.91 -21.79 -8.00
C TYR A 228 12.28 -23.11 -8.42
N LYS A 229 13.06 -23.92 -9.15
CA LYS A 229 12.75 -25.34 -9.31
C LYS A 229 12.95 -26.06 -7.97
N ASN A 230 12.12 -27.06 -7.69
CA ASN A 230 12.15 -27.77 -6.39
C ASN A 230 13.54 -28.39 -6.05
N SER A 231 14.34 -28.76 -7.05
CA SER A 231 15.70 -29.26 -6.87
C SER A 231 16.70 -28.26 -6.28
N ASN A 232 16.37 -26.95 -6.29
CA ASN A 232 17.29 -25.87 -5.98
C ASN A 232 16.92 -25.12 -4.69
N ILE A 233 16.22 -25.78 -3.75
CA ILE A 233 15.72 -25.10 -2.54
C ILE A 233 16.84 -24.61 -1.63
N ASN A 234 17.95 -25.35 -1.50
CA ASN A 234 19.09 -24.94 -0.69
C ASN A 234 19.80 -23.72 -1.30
N THR A 235 19.86 -23.65 -2.63
CA THR A 235 20.36 -22.46 -3.34
C THR A 235 19.42 -21.27 -3.11
N ALA A 236 18.11 -21.49 -3.16
CA ALA A 236 17.12 -20.47 -2.85
C ALA A 236 17.30 -19.91 -1.45
N TYR A 237 17.50 -20.80 -0.47
CA TYR A 237 17.77 -20.42 0.92
C TYR A 237 19.00 -19.50 1.04
N SER A 238 20.15 -19.94 0.50
CA SER A 238 21.40 -19.15 0.59
C SER A 238 21.28 -17.80 -0.12
N GLN A 239 20.62 -17.76 -1.26
CA GLN A 239 20.42 -16.50 -2.01
C GLN A 239 19.53 -15.53 -1.28
N ILE A 240 18.40 -15.97 -0.68
CA ILE A 240 17.49 -15.07 0.05
C ILE A 240 18.14 -14.57 1.34
N SER A 241 18.87 -15.42 2.04
CA SER A 241 19.64 -15.03 3.24
C SER A 241 20.67 -13.95 2.89
N SER A 242 21.47 -14.17 1.84
CA SER A 242 22.45 -13.19 1.37
C SER A 242 21.80 -11.87 0.94
N CYS A 243 20.77 -11.90 0.10
CA CYS A 243 20.10 -10.69 -0.37
C CYS A 243 19.47 -9.91 0.79
N THR A 244 18.86 -10.60 1.76
CA THR A 244 18.26 -9.92 2.92
C THR A 244 19.31 -9.32 3.84
N SER A 245 20.48 -9.98 3.99
CA SER A 245 21.63 -9.43 4.71
C SER A 245 22.18 -8.18 4.00
N ASP A 246 22.34 -8.19 2.67
CA ASP A 246 22.78 -7.03 1.90
C ASP A 246 21.80 -5.84 2.05
N VAL A 247 20.49 -6.13 2.01
CA VAL A 247 19.44 -5.14 2.26
C VAL A 247 19.55 -4.58 3.68
N ASN A 248 19.75 -5.41 4.70
CA ASN A 248 19.90 -4.97 6.09
C ASN A 248 21.16 -4.13 6.30
N GLN A 249 22.27 -4.52 5.70
CA GLN A 249 23.51 -3.75 5.71
C GLN A 249 23.31 -2.37 5.05
N TRP A 250 22.66 -2.34 3.88
CA TRP A 250 22.33 -1.09 3.20
C TRP A 250 21.44 -0.19 4.08
N MET A 251 20.40 -0.76 4.70
CA MET A 251 19.52 -0.01 5.60
C MET A 251 20.29 0.59 6.78
N THR A 252 21.14 -0.20 7.43
CA THR A 252 21.98 0.25 8.55
C THR A 252 22.91 1.39 8.15
N THR A 253 23.57 1.26 7.00
CA THR A 253 24.44 2.32 6.43
C THR A 253 23.65 3.60 6.18
N ASN A 254 22.39 3.47 5.80
CA ASN A 254 21.46 4.58 5.54
C ASN A 254 20.62 4.97 6.78
N LYS A 255 21.06 4.65 7.98
CA LYS A 255 20.40 5.01 9.24
C LYS A 255 18.94 4.53 9.37
N LEU A 256 18.59 3.52 8.60
CA LEU A 256 17.31 2.80 8.72
C LEU A 256 17.53 1.51 9.53
N LYS A 257 16.48 1.05 10.21
CA LYS A 257 16.53 -0.19 10.98
C LYS A 257 15.45 -1.14 10.50
N MET A 258 15.86 -2.31 10.04
CA MET A 258 14.95 -3.40 9.75
C MET A 258 14.34 -3.94 11.05
N ASN A 259 13.09 -4.33 11.01
CA ASN A 259 12.36 -4.89 12.15
C ASN A 259 12.30 -6.41 12.02
N GLY A 260 13.25 -7.11 12.66
CA GLY A 260 13.29 -8.58 12.64
C GLY A 260 12.01 -9.23 13.14
N ASP A 261 11.41 -8.69 14.23
CA ASP A 261 10.18 -9.25 14.83
C ASP A 261 8.97 -9.21 13.89
N LYS A 262 9.02 -8.37 12.83
CA LYS A 262 7.94 -8.21 11.85
C LYS A 262 8.34 -8.67 10.44
N THR A 263 9.58 -9.08 10.26
CA THR A 263 10.00 -9.69 9.01
C THR A 263 9.38 -11.09 8.92
N GLU A 264 8.61 -11.34 7.87
CA GLU A 264 7.91 -12.61 7.65
C GLU A 264 8.43 -13.28 6.39
N ILE A 265 8.64 -14.60 6.44
CA ILE A 265 9.05 -15.39 5.28
C ILE A 265 8.03 -16.50 5.05
N MET A 266 7.64 -16.70 3.79
CA MET A 266 6.72 -17.76 3.39
C MET A 266 7.23 -18.45 2.13
N ILE A 267 7.13 -19.79 2.12
CA ILE A 267 7.38 -20.59 0.92
C ILE A 267 6.04 -20.93 0.26
N CYS A 268 5.86 -20.52 -1.00
CA CYS A 268 4.65 -20.74 -1.77
C CYS A 268 4.86 -21.87 -2.78
N GLY A 269 3.83 -22.71 -2.94
CA GLY A 269 3.87 -23.79 -3.94
C GLY A 269 2.64 -24.67 -3.91
N SER A 270 2.57 -25.61 -4.86
CA SER A 270 1.54 -26.64 -4.85
C SER A 270 1.73 -27.62 -3.70
N ILE A 271 0.64 -28.25 -3.23
CA ILE A 271 0.66 -29.22 -2.12
C ILE A 271 1.72 -30.30 -2.31
N PRO A 272 1.82 -30.97 -3.49
CA PRO A 272 2.84 -32.02 -3.68
C PRO A 272 4.28 -31.49 -3.58
N LYS A 273 4.52 -30.25 -4.02
CA LYS A 273 5.86 -29.65 -4.02
C LYS A 273 6.31 -29.26 -2.61
N LEU A 274 5.40 -28.75 -1.78
CA LEU A 274 5.75 -28.30 -0.43
C LEU A 274 5.88 -29.46 0.59
N ARG A 275 5.33 -30.65 0.32
CA ARG A 275 5.41 -31.80 1.25
C ARG A 275 6.84 -32.23 1.61
N ASN A 276 7.79 -32.02 0.70
CA ASN A 276 9.18 -32.48 0.86
C ASN A 276 10.12 -31.38 1.34
N ILE A 277 9.60 -30.19 1.67
CA ILE A 277 10.40 -29.08 2.15
C ILE A 277 10.40 -29.10 3.68
N GLN A 278 11.57 -29.27 4.27
CA GLN A 278 11.79 -29.36 5.72
C GLN A 278 12.61 -28.15 6.23
N ILE A 279 12.37 -26.96 5.68
CA ILE A 279 13.04 -25.75 6.15
C ILE A 279 12.09 -25.07 7.14
N GLU A 280 12.50 -24.94 8.39
CA GLU A 280 11.70 -24.32 9.46
C GLU A 280 12.02 -22.86 9.67
N SER A 281 13.29 -22.46 9.45
CA SER A 281 13.74 -21.08 9.62
C SER A 281 14.81 -20.68 8.59
N ILE A 282 14.97 -19.39 8.39
CA ILE A 282 16.03 -18.79 7.57
C ILE A 282 16.81 -17.82 8.45
N ASN A 283 18.14 -17.95 8.49
CA ASN A 283 19.01 -17.04 9.24
C ASN A 283 19.25 -15.75 8.44
N ILE A 284 18.93 -14.63 9.06
CA ILE A 284 19.27 -13.30 8.56
C ILE A 284 20.16 -12.63 9.61
N ASP A 285 21.41 -12.35 9.29
CA ASP A 285 22.40 -11.71 10.18
C ASP A 285 22.47 -12.36 11.60
N ASN A 286 22.44 -13.68 11.68
CA ASN A 286 22.42 -14.54 12.87
C ASN A 286 21.08 -14.62 13.62
N ASP A 287 20.04 -13.91 13.19
CA ASP A 287 18.70 -14.05 13.76
C ASP A 287 17.89 -15.06 12.92
N PRO A 288 17.42 -16.16 13.52
CA PRO A 288 16.55 -17.12 12.82
C PRO A 288 15.15 -16.52 12.67
N ILE A 289 14.65 -16.49 11.44
CA ILE A 289 13.27 -16.10 11.13
C ILE A 289 12.52 -17.35 10.70
N ASP A 290 11.45 -17.67 11.44
CA ASP A 290 10.62 -18.84 11.18
C ASP A 290 9.83 -18.68 9.88
N ILE A 291 9.68 -19.78 9.14
CA ILE A 291 8.86 -19.81 7.93
C ILE A 291 7.40 -19.94 8.31
N SER A 292 6.61 -18.97 7.88
CA SER A 292 5.17 -18.90 8.16
C SER A 292 4.34 -19.60 7.09
N ASP A 293 3.30 -20.33 7.50
CA ASP A 293 2.31 -20.91 6.59
C ASP A 293 1.40 -19.87 5.93
N ASN A 294 1.33 -18.69 6.52
CA ASN A 294 0.60 -17.54 6.00
C ASN A 294 1.24 -16.24 6.48
N VAL A 295 1.21 -15.23 5.62
CA VAL A 295 1.74 -13.89 5.91
C VAL A 295 0.69 -12.81 5.66
N ARG A 296 0.83 -11.68 6.33
CA ARG A 296 -0.06 -10.54 6.13
C ARG A 296 0.62 -9.44 5.33
N ASN A 297 0.36 -9.40 4.04
CA ASN A 297 0.91 -8.43 3.10
C ASN A 297 -0.10 -7.30 2.82
N LEU A 298 0.26 -6.04 3.11
CA LEU A 298 -0.58 -4.84 2.90
C LEU A 298 -2.03 -5.02 3.37
N GLY A 299 -2.22 -5.70 4.50
CA GLY A 299 -3.54 -5.97 5.05
C GLY A 299 -4.27 -7.20 4.49
N PHE A 300 -3.76 -7.85 3.45
CA PHE A 300 -4.27 -9.07 2.86
C PHE A 300 -3.51 -10.30 3.39
N PHE A 301 -4.21 -11.40 3.69
CA PHE A 301 -3.57 -12.65 4.12
C PHE A 301 -3.31 -13.55 2.92
N LEU A 302 -2.03 -13.85 2.68
CA LEU A 302 -1.60 -14.85 1.71
C LEU A 302 -1.27 -16.15 2.45
N ASP A 303 -1.74 -17.27 1.97
CA ASP A 303 -1.35 -18.61 2.45
C ASP A 303 -0.41 -19.29 1.46
N LYS A 304 0.38 -20.26 1.93
CA LYS A 304 1.42 -20.95 1.14
C LYS A 304 0.94 -21.61 -0.16
N HIS A 305 -0.36 -21.84 -0.30
CA HIS A 305 -0.97 -22.38 -1.50
C HIS A 305 -1.71 -21.33 -2.33
N LEU A 306 -1.76 -20.08 -1.87
CA LEU A 306 -2.49 -18.96 -2.46
C LEU A 306 -3.97 -19.26 -2.74
N ASN A 307 -4.60 -20.07 -1.88
CA ASN A 307 -6.00 -20.50 -2.02
C ASN A 307 -7.00 -19.59 -1.31
N MET A 308 -6.51 -18.55 -0.63
CA MET A 308 -7.28 -17.49 0.07
C MET A 308 -8.12 -17.98 1.26
N ASN A 309 -7.98 -19.20 1.72
CA ASN A 309 -8.79 -19.77 2.81
C ASN A 309 -8.64 -18.98 4.12
N VAL A 310 -7.40 -18.64 4.47
CA VAL A 310 -7.09 -17.87 5.69
C VAL A 310 -7.67 -16.46 5.60
N HIS A 311 -7.50 -15.80 4.44
CA HIS A 311 -8.04 -14.46 4.23
C HIS A 311 -9.57 -14.44 4.33
N VAL A 312 -10.26 -15.33 3.61
CA VAL A 312 -11.73 -15.42 3.62
C VAL A 312 -12.26 -15.71 5.02
N SER A 313 -11.59 -16.58 5.78
CA SER A 313 -11.99 -16.88 7.16
C SER A 313 -11.90 -15.65 8.07
N ASN A 314 -10.79 -14.90 8.01
CA ASN A 314 -10.58 -13.69 8.80
C ASN A 314 -11.52 -12.55 8.37
N LEU A 315 -11.70 -12.37 7.06
CA LEU A 315 -12.61 -11.37 6.50
C LEU A 315 -14.05 -11.62 6.95
N ARG A 316 -14.49 -12.88 6.85
CA ARG A 316 -15.82 -13.29 7.31
C ARG A 316 -16.04 -13.00 8.80
N LYS A 317 -15.07 -13.38 9.68
CA LYS A 317 -15.12 -13.06 11.11
C LYS A 317 -15.27 -11.56 11.37
N SER A 318 -14.44 -10.75 10.70
CA SER A 318 -14.47 -9.29 10.81
C SER A 318 -15.81 -8.70 10.35
N CYS A 319 -16.34 -9.16 9.22
CA CYS A 319 -17.61 -8.68 8.70
C CYS A 319 -18.79 -9.05 9.63
N TYR A 320 -18.85 -10.28 10.14
CA TYR A 320 -19.92 -10.66 11.08
C TYR A 320 -19.85 -9.91 12.40
N PHE A 321 -18.66 -9.55 12.86
CA PHE A 321 -18.50 -8.70 14.04
C PHE A 321 -19.15 -7.32 13.84
N GLU A 322 -18.93 -6.68 12.69
CA GLU A 322 -19.55 -5.39 12.37
C GLU A 322 -21.06 -5.53 12.13
N LEU A 323 -21.49 -6.57 11.41
CA LEU A 323 -22.91 -6.83 11.18
C LEU A 323 -23.70 -7.02 12.48
N ARG A 324 -23.10 -7.65 13.49
CA ARG A 324 -23.70 -7.77 14.82
C ARG A 324 -23.94 -6.40 15.44
N LYS A 325 -22.94 -5.49 15.41
CA LYS A 325 -23.08 -4.13 15.93
C LYS A 325 -24.18 -3.36 15.18
N ILE A 326 -24.14 -3.42 13.83
CA ILE A 326 -25.15 -2.75 12.99
C ILE A 326 -26.54 -3.29 13.28
N SER A 327 -26.68 -4.59 13.46
CA SER A 327 -27.96 -5.23 13.82
C SER A 327 -28.55 -4.70 15.13
N HIS A 328 -27.71 -4.43 16.16
CA HIS A 328 -28.17 -3.86 17.42
C HIS A 328 -28.69 -2.42 17.29
N VAL A 329 -28.07 -1.59 16.45
CA VAL A 329 -28.51 -0.20 16.25
C VAL A 329 -29.58 -0.06 15.16
N ARG A 330 -29.81 -1.11 14.35
CA ARG A 330 -30.75 -1.07 13.22
C ARG A 330 -32.17 -0.67 13.57
N PRO A 331 -32.75 -1.03 14.74
CA PRO A 331 -34.10 -0.58 15.14
C PRO A 331 -34.22 0.94 15.30
N PHE A 332 -33.10 1.64 15.59
CA PHE A 332 -33.05 3.07 15.94
C PHE A 332 -32.65 3.97 14.78
N ILE A 333 -32.32 3.40 13.61
CA ILE A 333 -31.85 4.15 12.43
C ILE A 333 -32.75 3.87 11.23
N ASP A 334 -32.80 4.79 10.29
CA ASP A 334 -33.48 4.63 9.01
C ASP A 334 -32.71 3.68 8.05
N GLU A 335 -33.31 3.40 6.90
CA GLU A 335 -32.68 2.52 5.91
C GLU A 335 -31.44 3.15 5.29
N LYS A 336 -31.44 4.44 5.03
CA LYS A 336 -30.32 5.18 4.42
C LYS A 336 -29.08 5.14 5.30
N CYS A 337 -29.24 5.39 6.59
CA CYS A 337 -28.16 5.27 7.57
C CYS A 337 -27.65 3.82 7.67
N ALA A 338 -28.55 2.84 7.65
CA ALA A 338 -28.16 1.42 7.67
C ALA A 338 -27.34 1.03 6.44
N ILE A 339 -27.74 1.49 5.23
CA ILE A 339 -26.96 1.30 4.00
C ILE A 339 -25.57 1.91 4.15
N GLN A 340 -25.44 3.16 4.63
CA GLN A 340 -24.16 3.82 4.82
C GLN A 340 -23.24 3.04 5.77
N LEU A 341 -23.76 2.56 6.90
CA LEU A 341 -23.01 1.76 7.86
C LEU A 341 -22.54 0.44 7.24
N VAL A 342 -23.42 -0.28 6.53
CA VAL A 342 -23.07 -1.55 5.89
C VAL A 342 -22.04 -1.33 4.77
N VAL A 343 -22.20 -0.30 3.95
CA VAL A 343 -21.23 0.03 2.90
C VAL A 343 -19.85 0.35 3.52
N SER A 344 -19.82 1.18 4.55
CA SER A 344 -18.58 1.63 5.16
C SER A 344 -17.84 0.54 5.94
N TYR A 345 -18.54 -0.31 6.68
CA TYR A 345 -17.92 -1.27 7.60
C TYR A 345 -17.90 -2.72 7.12
N VAL A 346 -18.69 -3.07 6.11
CA VAL A 346 -18.78 -4.44 5.61
C VAL A 346 -18.44 -4.54 4.13
N LEU A 347 -19.13 -3.81 3.24
CA LEU A 347 -18.88 -3.92 1.80
C LEU A 347 -17.49 -3.40 1.44
N SER A 348 -17.01 -2.33 2.08
CA SER A 348 -15.64 -1.83 1.89
C SER A 348 -14.57 -2.89 2.18
N LYS A 349 -14.79 -3.74 3.20
CA LYS A 349 -13.89 -4.86 3.50
C LYS A 349 -13.98 -5.97 2.46
N LEU A 350 -15.18 -6.27 1.96
CA LEU A 350 -15.41 -7.26 0.90
C LEU A 350 -14.83 -6.82 -0.45
N ASP A 351 -14.70 -5.51 -0.68
CA ASP A 351 -14.17 -4.92 -1.91
C ASP A 351 -12.65 -4.66 -1.86
N TYR A 352 -12.04 -4.71 -0.67
CA TYR A 352 -10.62 -4.48 -0.52
C TYR A 352 -9.82 -5.58 -1.22
N CYS A 353 -9.07 -5.20 -2.26
CA CYS A 353 -8.24 -6.11 -3.07
C CYS A 353 -9.03 -7.32 -3.60
N ASN A 354 -10.32 -7.17 -3.88
CA ASN A 354 -11.19 -8.28 -4.29
C ASN A 354 -10.86 -8.84 -5.68
N CYS A 355 -10.07 -8.15 -6.50
CA CYS A 355 -9.53 -8.72 -7.73
C CYS A 355 -8.72 -9.99 -7.48
N LEU A 356 -8.08 -10.14 -6.31
CA LEU A 356 -7.33 -11.33 -5.91
C LEU A 356 -8.22 -12.56 -5.66
N PHE A 357 -9.54 -12.36 -5.49
CA PHE A 357 -10.49 -13.46 -5.27
C PHE A 357 -10.86 -14.20 -6.55
N PHE A 358 -10.41 -13.78 -7.70
CA PHE A 358 -10.88 -14.28 -8.99
C PHE A 358 -10.81 -15.80 -9.09
N ASN A 359 -9.74 -16.41 -8.59
CA ASN A 359 -9.51 -17.86 -8.66
C ASN A 359 -9.81 -18.61 -7.36
N MET A 360 -10.51 -18.02 -6.42
CA MET A 360 -10.83 -18.74 -5.20
C MET A 360 -11.94 -19.79 -5.44
N SER A 361 -11.99 -20.80 -4.57
CA SER A 361 -12.96 -21.89 -4.64
C SER A 361 -14.40 -21.38 -4.56
N CYS A 362 -15.34 -22.12 -5.18
CA CYS A 362 -16.78 -21.84 -5.06
C CYS A 362 -17.25 -21.79 -3.60
N ASP A 363 -16.67 -22.61 -2.72
CA ASP A 363 -16.98 -22.59 -1.29
C ASP A 363 -16.61 -21.26 -0.64
N ASN A 364 -15.45 -20.69 -0.96
CA ASN A 364 -15.03 -19.38 -0.47
C ASN A 364 -15.94 -18.25 -1.01
N PHE A 365 -16.31 -18.31 -2.30
CA PHE A 365 -17.30 -17.38 -2.85
C PHE A 365 -18.62 -17.45 -2.08
N ASN A 366 -19.11 -18.65 -1.82
CA ASN A 366 -20.36 -18.86 -1.07
C ASN A 366 -20.27 -18.31 0.36
N LYS A 367 -19.13 -18.51 1.04
CA LYS A 367 -18.89 -17.97 2.39
C LYS A 367 -19.01 -16.44 2.42
N LEU A 368 -18.44 -15.75 1.43
CA LEU A 368 -18.52 -14.28 1.34
C LEU A 368 -19.91 -13.82 0.88
N GLN A 369 -20.56 -14.55 -0.04
CA GLN A 369 -21.92 -14.25 -0.46
C GLN A 369 -22.92 -14.33 0.70
N LEU A 370 -22.76 -15.30 1.62
CA LEU A 370 -23.58 -15.38 2.82
C LEU A 370 -23.44 -14.14 3.72
N VAL A 371 -22.25 -13.56 3.82
CA VAL A 371 -22.03 -12.30 4.56
C VAL A 371 -22.81 -11.16 3.90
N GLN A 372 -22.71 -11.03 2.57
CA GLN A 372 -23.44 -9.99 1.84
C GLN A 372 -24.94 -10.15 1.94
N ASN A 373 -25.43 -11.38 1.83
CA ASN A 373 -26.87 -11.69 1.98
C ASN A 373 -27.39 -11.34 3.38
N HIS A 374 -26.58 -11.59 4.42
CA HIS A 374 -26.95 -11.22 5.79
C HIS A 374 -26.96 -9.70 5.98
N ALA A 375 -25.98 -9.00 5.41
CA ALA A 375 -25.93 -7.54 5.41
C ALA A 375 -27.17 -6.91 4.75
N ALA A 376 -27.57 -7.42 3.59
CA ALA A 376 -28.75 -6.96 2.86
C ALA A 376 -30.06 -7.16 3.68
N ARG A 377 -30.20 -8.32 4.34
CA ARG A 377 -31.36 -8.57 5.22
C ARG A 377 -31.40 -7.63 6.43
N ILE A 378 -30.27 -7.32 7.04
CA ILE A 378 -30.21 -6.33 8.14
C ILE A 378 -30.69 -4.97 7.64
N VAL A 379 -30.23 -4.52 6.49
CA VAL A 379 -30.62 -3.22 5.91
C VAL A 379 -32.14 -3.16 5.70
N LYS A 380 -32.73 -4.20 5.12
CA LYS A 380 -34.20 -4.25 4.81
C LYS A 380 -35.07 -4.76 5.95
N ARG A 381 -34.50 -5.08 7.13
CA ARG A 381 -35.21 -5.75 8.26
C ARG A 381 -35.96 -7.02 7.81
N ALA A 382 -35.36 -7.70 6.82
CA ALA A 382 -35.97 -8.87 6.20
C ALA A 382 -35.70 -10.15 7.01
N SER A 383 -36.60 -11.12 6.89
CA SER A 383 -36.49 -12.42 7.53
C SER A 383 -35.38 -13.29 6.90
N LYS A 384 -34.94 -14.31 7.62
CA LYS A 384 -34.02 -15.32 7.07
C LYS A 384 -34.62 -16.09 5.89
N ARG A 385 -35.95 -16.14 5.79
CA ARG A 385 -36.73 -16.84 4.74
C ARG A 385 -36.81 -16.01 3.46
N ASP A 386 -36.69 -14.70 3.55
CA ASP A 386 -36.78 -13.80 2.39
C ASP A 386 -35.62 -14.01 1.42
N SER A 387 -35.91 -13.91 0.12
CA SER A 387 -34.94 -14.08 -0.94
C SER A 387 -33.88 -12.99 -0.90
N ALA A 388 -32.65 -13.36 -0.57
CA ALA A 388 -31.53 -12.41 -0.60
C ALA A 388 -31.29 -11.85 -2.00
N LYS A 389 -31.58 -12.60 -3.07
CA LYS A 389 -31.36 -12.15 -4.46
C LYS A 389 -32.28 -10.96 -4.79
N SER A 390 -33.54 -10.98 -4.39
CA SER A 390 -34.47 -9.86 -4.59
C SER A 390 -34.02 -8.62 -3.82
N ILE A 391 -33.58 -8.80 -2.57
CA ILE A 391 -33.09 -7.69 -1.73
C ILE A 391 -31.82 -7.07 -2.30
N LEU A 392 -30.87 -7.88 -2.76
CA LEU A 392 -29.65 -7.38 -3.41
C LEU A 392 -29.94 -6.60 -4.68
N PHE A 393 -30.92 -7.06 -5.48
CA PHE A 393 -31.37 -6.36 -6.68
C PHE A 393 -32.01 -5.00 -6.34
N GLU A 394 -32.86 -4.95 -5.33
CA GLU A 394 -33.51 -3.71 -4.85
C GLU A 394 -32.46 -2.71 -4.31
N LEU A 395 -31.43 -3.20 -3.60
CA LEU A 395 -30.34 -2.37 -3.09
C LEU A 395 -29.30 -2.01 -4.16
N HIS A 396 -29.43 -2.49 -5.39
CA HIS A 396 -28.44 -2.37 -6.46
C HIS A 396 -27.06 -2.90 -6.06
N TRP A 397 -27.00 -3.97 -5.27
CA TRP A 397 -25.75 -4.60 -4.84
C TRP A 397 -25.42 -5.80 -5.72
N LEU A 398 -24.34 -5.70 -6.47
CA LEU A 398 -23.82 -6.83 -7.24
C LEU A 398 -23.38 -7.97 -6.30
N PRO A 399 -23.78 -9.23 -6.59
CA PRO A 399 -23.24 -10.39 -5.88
C PRO A 399 -21.72 -10.48 -5.94
N ILE A 400 -21.09 -11.09 -4.92
CA ILE A 400 -19.62 -11.12 -4.75
C ILE A 400 -18.88 -11.55 -6.02
N LYS A 401 -19.32 -12.62 -6.68
CA LYS A 401 -18.69 -13.09 -7.93
C LYS A 401 -18.64 -12.00 -9.01
N TYR A 402 -19.74 -11.29 -9.20
CA TYR A 402 -19.82 -10.24 -10.23
C TYR A 402 -19.06 -8.96 -9.81
N ARG A 403 -18.95 -8.68 -8.49
CA ARG A 403 -18.10 -7.58 -7.99
C ARG A 403 -16.64 -7.83 -8.31
N VAL A 404 -16.15 -9.06 -8.14
CA VAL A 404 -14.79 -9.48 -8.51
C VAL A 404 -14.57 -9.33 -10.01
N SER A 405 -15.47 -9.88 -10.85
CA SER A 405 -15.38 -9.74 -12.31
C SER A 405 -15.41 -8.28 -12.77
N PHE A 406 -16.28 -7.46 -12.18
CA PHE A 406 -16.37 -6.03 -12.47
C PHE A 406 -15.05 -5.31 -12.11
N LYS A 407 -14.45 -5.62 -10.95
CA LYS A 407 -13.19 -5.02 -10.53
C LYS A 407 -12.07 -5.33 -11.51
N ILE A 408 -11.98 -6.58 -11.97
CA ILE A 408 -10.98 -6.99 -12.96
C ILE A 408 -11.21 -6.25 -14.28
N ALA A 409 -12.43 -6.24 -14.78
CA ALA A 409 -12.77 -5.49 -16.00
C ALA A 409 -12.41 -4.00 -15.87
N LEU A 410 -12.65 -3.39 -14.70
CA LEU A 410 -12.27 -2.01 -14.41
C LEU A 410 -10.74 -1.81 -14.41
N ILE A 411 -9.96 -2.75 -13.86
CA ILE A 411 -8.50 -2.70 -13.89
C ILE A 411 -8.01 -2.77 -15.33
N VAL A 412 -8.53 -3.70 -16.13
CA VAL A 412 -8.19 -3.83 -17.56
C VAL A 412 -8.55 -2.55 -18.32
N PHE A 413 -9.74 -2.02 -18.12
CA PHE A 413 -10.16 -0.78 -18.73
C PHE A 413 -9.21 0.38 -18.42
N LYS A 414 -8.84 0.52 -17.13
CA LYS A 414 -7.87 1.54 -16.70
C LYS A 414 -6.49 1.33 -17.32
N CYS A 415 -6.02 0.09 -17.45
CA CYS A 415 -4.75 -0.23 -18.12
C CYS A 415 -4.72 0.26 -19.56
N LEU A 416 -5.83 0.14 -20.27
CA LEU A 416 -5.92 0.46 -21.69
C LEU A 416 -6.18 1.95 -21.97
N HIS A 417 -6.87 2.64 -21.05
CA HIS A 417 -7.41 3.99 -21.28
C HIS A 417 -6.88 5.07 -20.32
N THR A 418 -5.99 4.72 -19.37
CA THR A 418 -5.47 5.69 -18.41
C THR A 418 -3.95 5.76 -18.47
N ASP A 419 -3.39 6.93 -18.77
CA ASP A 419 -1.94 7.11 -18.89
C ASP A 419 -1.20 6.87 -17.55
N ASN A 420 -1.75 7.37 -16.46
CA ASN A 420 -1.16 7.27 -15.11
C ASN A 420 -1.39 5.92 -14.41
N PHE A 421 -1.84 4.89 -15.12
CA PHE A 421 -2.00 3.58 -14.53
C PHE A 421 -0.64 2.84 -14.43
N PRO A 422 -0.39 2.01 -13.39
CA PRO A 422 0.92 1.40 -13.13
C PRO A 422 1.46 0.62 -14.32
N SER A 423 2.67 0.93 -14.77
CA SER A 423 3.33 0.25 -15.90
C SER A 423 3.52 -1.24 -15.65
N TYR A 424 3.85 -1.63 -14.40
CA TYR A 424 4.02 -3.04 -14.03
C TYR A 424 2.71 -3.87 -14.13
N ILE A 425 1.53 -3.23 -14.13
CA ILE A 425 0.25 -3.90 -14.46
C ILE A 425 0.00 -3.86 -15.96
N LYS A 426 0.33 -2.74 -16.64
CA LYS A 426 0.22 -2.66 -18.11
C LYS A 426 1.05 -3.76 -18.78
N ASP A 427 2.24 -4.08 -18.23
CA ASP A 427 3.11 -5.16 -18.74
C ASP A 427 2.46 -6.57 -18.67
N LEU A 428 1.44 -6.76 -17.85
CA LEU A 428 0.71 -8.03 -17.77
C LEU A 428 -0.35 -8.18 -18.88
N ILE A 429 -0.64 -7.13 -19.64
CA ILE A 429 -1.70 -7.09 -20.62
C ILE A 429 -1.09 -6.83 -22.00
N SER A 430 -1.35 -7.71 -22.96
CA SER A 430 -0.93 -7.54 -24.34
C SER A 430 -2.14 -7.46 -25.25
N ILE A 431 -2.13 -6.50 -26.17
CA ILE A 431 -3.16 -6.41 -27.23
C ILE A 431 -2.85 -7.47 -28.28
N TYR A 432 -3.87 -8.15 -28.74
CA TYR A 432 -3.75 -9.12 -29.82
C TYR A 432 -3.58 -8.38 -31.16
N THR A 433 -2.48 -8.63 -31.83
CA THR A 433 -2.25 -8.19 -33.19
C THR A 433 -2.31 -9.42 -34.10
N PRO A 434 -3.33 -9.55 -34.99
CA PRO A 434 -3.42 -10.68 -35.88
C PRO A 434 -2.30 -10.63 -36.93
N SER A 435 -1.75 -11.80 -37.29
CA SER A 435 -0.71 -11.95 -38.32
C SER A 435 -1.23 -11.68 -39.72
N ARG A 436 -2.56 -11.65 -39.91
CA ARG A 436 -3.24 -11.33 -41.16
C ARG A 436 -4.40 -10.39 -40.88
N THR A 437 -4.79 -9.56 -41.86
CA THR A 437 -5.95 -8.69 -41.73
C THR A 437 -7.22 -9.55 -41.66
N LEU A 438 -7.87 -9.56 -40.51
CA LEU A 438 -9.11 -10.27 -40.22
C LEU A 438 -10.26 -9.25 -40.11
N ARG A 439 -11.50 -9.69 -40.24
CA ARG A 439 -12.68 -8.83 -39.99
C ARG A 439 -12.72 -8.28 -38.56
N SER A 440 -12.02 -8.94 -37.63
CA SER A 440 -11.88 -8.53 -36.21
C SER A 440 -10.59 -7.75 -35.94
N SER A 441 -9.80 -7.38 -36.97
CA SER A 441 -8.54 -6.63 -36.76
C SER A 441 -8.75 -5.29 -36.08
N ASP A 442 -9.92 -4.68 -36.28
CA ASP A 442 -10.31 -3.41 -35.66
C ASP A 442 -10.94 -3.58 -34.26
N SER A 443 -11.10 -4.84 -33.82
CA SER A 443 -11.63 -5.14 -32.47
C SER A 443 -10.50 -5.11 -31.47
N PHE A 444 -10.70 -4.44 -30.35
CA PHE A 444 -9.78 -4.44 -29.23
C PHE A 444 -9.81 -5.81 -28.53
N LEU A 445 -8.99 -6.75 -29.02
CA LEU A 445 -8.87 -8.07 -28.42
C LEU A 445 -7.58 -8.14 -27.60
N LEU A 446 -7.66 -8.80 -26.45
CA LEU A 446 -6.48 -9.09 -25.66
C LEU A 446 -5.82 -10.39 -26.14
N LYS A 447 -4.49 -10.39 -26.19
CA LYS A 447 -3.74 -11.60 -26.55
C LYS A 447 -3.94 -12.66 -25.49
N LYS A 448 -4.50 -13.80 -25.87
CA LYS A 448 -4.50 -14.99 -25.04
C LYS A 448 -3.11 -15.61 -25.11
N THR A 449 -2.34 -15.52 -24.04
CA THR A 449 -1.02 -16.13 -23.95
C THR A 449 -1.19 -17.63 -23.76
N CYS A 450 -0.86 -18.42 -24.79
CA CYS A 450 -0.96 -19.90 -24.73
C CYS A 450 0.20 -20.57 -24.00
N ASP A 451 1.39 -19.95 -23.96
CA ASP A 451 2.62 -20.60 -23.52
C ASP A 451 3.23 -20.02 -22.23
N GLU A 452 2.86 -18.80 -21.84
CA GLU A 452 3.27 -18.20 -20.57
C GLU A 452 2.07 -17.56 -19.89
N ILE A 453 1.35 -18.40 -19.14
CA ILE A 453 0.05 -17.98 -18.65
C ILE A 453 0.19 -17.24 -17.37
N THR A 454 -0.21 -15.99 -17.40
CA THR A 454 -0.68 -15.33 -16.20
C THR A 454 -2.01 -15.99 -15.82
N TYR A 455 -2.00 -16.81 -14.80
CA TYR A 455 -3.15 -17.55 -14.26
C TYR A 455 -4.37 -16.64 -14.03
N PHE A 456 -4.10 -15.40 -13.68
CA PHE A 456 -5.09 -14.36 -13.43
C PHE A 456 -5.93 -14.01 -14.67
N TRP A 457 -5.34 -13.98 -15.87
CA TRP A 457 -6.00 -13.52 -17.09
C TRP A 457 -6.64 -14.66 -17.90
N ARG A 458 -6.27 -15.90 -17.63
CA ARG A 458 -6.74 -17.08 -18.39
C ARG A 458 -8.24 -17.30 -18.32
N GLN A 459 -8.88 -16.87 -17.26
CA GLN A 459 -10.30 -17.13 -17.01
C GLN A 459 -11.20 -15.89 -17.20
N VAL A 460 -10.62 -14.71 -17.51
CA VAL A 460 -11.37 -13.47 -17.72
C VAL A 460 -11.76 -13.32 -19.19
N PHE A 461 -10.97 -13.89 -20.08
CA PHE A 461 -11.12 -13.85 -21.53
C PHE A 461 -10.99 -15.28 -22.10
#